data_dab7154c2ad94b8cd47421c2eb0f6da8
#
_entry.id   dab7154c2ad94b8cd47421c2eb0f6da8
#
_cell.length_a   1.000
_cell.length_b   1.000
_cell.length_c   1.000
_cell.angle_alpha   90.00
_cell.angle_beta   90.00
_cell.angle_gamma   90.00
#
_symmetry.space_group_name_H-M   'P 1'
#
loop_
_entity.id
_entity.type
_entity.pdbx_description
1 polymer ?
#
loop_
_entity_poly.entity_id
_entity_poly.type
_entity_poly.pdbx_seq_one_letter_code
_entity_poly.pdbx_strand_id
1 'polypeptide(L)'
;MRMQVHRKRGPFFWQAKTDEQKQQRPEWRRFVQMRPALLLTTLCLLGSSVCAEEYFSNDSRRLSQVGKAVVIADLSKMEPASALITGKRQKGKWKMIPFTTAEMKGTALSIYSATNPPVVKLPLAEKGWHGVYVGLATTSGGFNIGGNGIKAKLSDEPVFRRMANNLALMENRRAVIQECFVTVAELKGQSLEIAPMRGLPATVCYVKLVPMTEAEVKSSQEKSKHRTSIATFDGHSWIWPFNPTTAEELAEEFRGYENTDIGKWWFQVTGSDLVCYPSKVGTYAGEGTVDFPTGAYSVYTKSLETMFKKGINPLKVARDAAKAQGTEFHVMLRPAGWVGSMPYEETFNSKFYYAHPEWRCFDKDGTPTFFMSYAVPEVRKQLIEVFRETLELQPEGVGFVFNRGMPLMLWEDAFCESFKKMHHADAKTVDDEDPRIHATRAAIMTDFMLEVRALLDETAKKQGRTERYKISLGTFAKEPDNVRWGLDLPNWIQKGLVDDIATTWFAYHTSFTKTPGQIDMDYYRRITKGTNTKVYPMVIAWKTGKPKELCQKAAGYLVNGDAGVSIWDPQVMKGWPGGEPGNVFDVLGKLGSKDDLLRWAKTGTPTPLTIPLTRLDENYFSRWFPNTGF
;
A
#
# COMPACT_ATOMS: atom_id res chain seq x y z
N MET A 1 14.04 -51.32 14.80
CA MET A 1 13.14 -51.21 13.66
C MET A 1 13.07 -49.72 13.28
N ARG A 2 13.90 -49.29 12.32
CA ARG A 2 13.99 -47.86 11.91
C ARG A 2 13.07 -47.64 10.74
N MET A 3 12.01 -46.82 10.91
CA MET A 3 11.20 -46.32 9.81
C MET A 3 11.89 -45.10 9.19
N GLN A 4 12.29 -45.24 7.94
CA GLN A 4 12.69 -44.10 7.10
C GLN A 4 11.43 -43.41 6.60
N VAL A 5 11.27 -42.12 6.95
CA VAL A 5 10.21 -41.26 6.38
C VAL A 5 10.83 -40.46 5.26
N HIS A 6 10.45 -40.78 4.02
CA HIS A 6 10.76 -39.98 2.84
C HIS A 6 9.94 -38.68 2.85
N ARG A 7 10.60 -37.54 3.12
CA ARG A 7 10.04 -36.22 2.91
C ARG A 7 10.11 -35.83 1.43
N LYS A 8 9.01 -35.92 0.71
CA LYS A 8 8.84 -35.23 -0.58
C LYS A 8 8.52 -33.76 -0.30
N ARG A 9 9.42 -32.86 -0.73
CA ARG A 9 9.20 -31.40 -0.74
C ARG A 9 8.38 -31.07 -1.98
N GLY A 10 7.15 -30.54 -1.80
CA GLY A 10 6.37 -29.88 -2.84
C GLY A 10 6.05 -28.43 -2.40
N PRO A 11 6.01 -27.46 -3.31
CA PRO A 11 5.71 -26.08 -2.97
C PRO A 11 4.22 -25.92 -2.68
N PHE A 12 3.89 -25.26 -1.58
CA PHE A 12 2.52 -24.90 -1.24
C PHE A 12 1.99 -23.81 -2.19
N PHE A 13 1.17 -24.25 -3.14
CA PHE A 13 0.27 -23.36 -3.88
C PHE A 13 -1.09 -23.39 -3.19
N TRP A 14 -1.62 -22.23 -2.84
CA TRP A 14 -3.04 -22.08 -2.55
C TRP A 14 -3.81 -22.16 -3.87
N GLN A 15 -4.35 -23.32 -4.19
CA GLN A 15 -5.37 -23.46 -5.22
C GLN A 15 -6.73 -23.11 -4.60
N ALA A 16 -7.31 -22.02 -5.09
CA ALA A 16 -8.73 -21.78 -4.91
C ALA A 16 -9.51 -22.83 -5.73
N LYS A 17 -10.32 -23.62 -5.08
CA LYS A 17 -11.32 -24.46 -5.73
C LYS A 17 -12.37 -23.56 -6.38
N THR A 18 -12.48 -23.66 -7.68
CA THR A 18 -13.62 -23.18 -8.45
C THR A 18 -14.68 -24.26 -8.39
N ASP A 19 -15.80 -24.00 -7.72
CA ASP A 19 -17.02 -24.73 -7.91
C ASP A 19 -17.98 -23.90 -8.76
N GLU A 20 -18.51 -24.58 -9.75
CA GLU A 20 -19.48 -24.14 -10.74
C GLU A 20 -20.77 -23.62 -10.10
N GLN A 21 -21.17 -22.42 -10.43
CA GLN A 21 -22.60 -22.07 -10.49
C GLN A 21 -22.88 -21.33 -11.80
N LYS A 22 -23.33 -22.10 -12.78
CA LYS A 22 -24.19 -21.63 -13.86
C LYS A 22 -25.57 -21.32 -13.28
N GLN A 23 -26.08 -20.19 -13.65
CA GLN A 23 -27.47 -19.82 -13.99
C GLN A 23 -27.88 -18.48 -13.35
N GLN A 24 -28.15 -17.61 -14.18
CA GLN A 24 -29.34 -16.85 -14.59
C GLN A 24 -28.99 -15.40 -14.97
N ARG A 25 -29.06 -15.16 -16.26
CA ARG A 25 -29.15 -13.79 -16.80
C ARG A 25 -30.61 -13.36 -16.77
N PRO A 26 -30.94 -12.15 -16.29
CA PRO A 26 -32.17 -11.49 -16.68
C PRO A 26 -31.92 -10.63 -17.92
N GLU A 27 -32.76 -10.87 -18.93
CA GLU A 27 -32.89 -10.04 -20.12
C GLU A 27 -33.43 -8.64 -19.74
N TRP A 28 -32.69 -7.62 -20.11
CA TRP A 28 -33.25 -6.27 -20.28
C TRP A 28 -32.99 -5.80 -21.71
N ARG A 29 -33.91 -6.17 -22.62
CA ARG A 29 -34.13 -5.47 -23.87
C ARG A 29 -35.47 -4.76 -23.75
N ARG A 30 -35.43 -3.47 -23.96
CA ARG A 30 -36.36 -2.56 -24.69
C ARG A 30 -36.54 -1.23 -24.00
N PHE A 31 -36.40 -0.27 -24.86
CA PHE A 31 -36.90 1.13 -24.93
C PHE A 31 -35.71 2.11 -24.91
N VAL A 32 -35.56 3.08 -25.79
CA VAL A 32 -36.41 3.70 -26.84
C VAL A 32 -35.45 4.42 -27.80
N GLN A 33 -35.70 4.29 -29.10
CA GLN A 33 -35.13 5.19 -30.13
C GLN A 33 -35.80 6.56 -30.02
N MET A 34 -35.03 7.64 -29.87
CA MET A 34 -35.44 8.98 -30.31
C MET A 34 -34.35 9.58 -31.18
N ARG A 35 -34.79 10.03 -32.37
CA ARG A 35 -34.01 10.65 -33.43
C ARG A 35 -33.61 12.08 -33.07
N PRO A 36 -32.53 12.63 -33.67
CA PRO A 36 -32.03 13.96 -33.36
C PRO A 36 -32.80 15.04 -34.14
N ALA A 37 -33.10 16.12 -33.46
CA ALA A 37 -33.45 17.38 -34.11
C ALA A 37 -32.22 18.29 -34.11
N LEU A 38 -31.89 18.76 -35.31
CA LEU A 38 -30.92 19.82 -35.58
C LEU A 38 -31.30 21.10 -34.84
N LEU A 39 -30.35 21.73 -34.21
CA LEU A 39 -30.26 23.18 -34.11
C LEU A 39 -28.80 23.62 -34.20
N LEU A 40 -28.46 24.17 -35.36
CA LEU A 40 -27.33 25.08 -35.53
C LEU A 40 -27.69 26.40 -34.81
N THR A 41 -26.79 26.96 -34.03
CA THR A 41 -26.28 28.33 -34.21
C THR A 41 -25.50 28.80 -32.97
N THR A 42 -24.44 29.46 -33.28
CA THR A 42 -23.70 30.49 -32.56
C THR A 42 -22.41 30.05 -31.93
N LEU A 43 -21.34 30.19 -32.73
CA LEU A 43 -19.96 30.36 -32.25
C LEU A 43 -19.92 31.53 -31.27
N CYS A 44 -19.68 31.24 -30.00
CA CYS A 44 -19.01 32.18 -29.11
C CYS A 44 -17.63 31.61 -28.81
N LEU A 45 -16.63 32.22 -29.41
CA LEU A 45 -15.21 32.15 -29.01
C LEU A 45 -15.09 32.68 -27.57
N LEU A 46 -15.32 31.81 -26.61
CA LEU A 46 -14.77 31.96 -25.28
C LEU A 46 -13.67 30.94 -25.21
N GLY A 47 -12.45 31.44 -25.28
CA GLY A 47 -11.25 30.64 -24.93
C GLY A 47 -11.45 30.07 -23.55
N SER A 48 -11.95 28.84 -23.49
CA SER A 48 -11.79 28.00 -22.34
C SER A 48 -10.26 27.74 -22.25
N SER A 49 -9.59 28.53 -21.39
CA SER A 49 -8.36 28.06 -20.80
C SER A 49 -8.71 26.71 -20.19
N VAL A 50 -8.39 25.64 -20.91
CA VAL A 50 -8.28 24.30 -20.35
C VAL A 50 -7.29 24.49 -19.22
N CYS A 51 -7.75 24.56 -17.98
CA CYS A 51 -6.92 24.43 -16.82
C CYS A 51 -6.24 23.07 -16.96
N ALA A 52 -5.01 23.11 -17.42
CA ALA A 52 -4.13 21.96 -17.46
C ALA A 52 -3.74 21.63 -16.01
N GLU A 53 -4.66 21.07 -15.24
CA GLU A 53 -4.31 20.20 -14.12
C GLU A 53 -3.81 18.88 -14.70
N GLU A 54 -2.78 18.95 -15.53
CA GLU A 54 -2.12 17.75 -16.03
C GLU A 54 -1.18 17.24 -14.96
N TYR A 55 -1.66 16.22 -14.26
CA TYR A 55 -0.86 15.38 -13.40
C TYR A 55 0.23 14.70 -14.22
N PHE A 56 1.50 14.85 -13.80
CA PHE A 56 2.64 14.19 -14.44
C PHE A 56 2.56 12.68 -14.21
N SER A 57 2.09 11.99 -15.22
CA SER A 57 2.01 10.54 -15.24
C SER A 57 3.27 9.93 -15.84
N ASN A 58 3.36 8.60 -15.84
CA ASN A 58 4.38 7.85 -16.56
C ASN A 58 4.28 7.97 -18.10
N ASP A 59 3.56 8.95 -18.61
CA ASP A 59 3.37 9.19 -20.04
C ASP A 59 3.97 10.53 -20.47
N SER A 60 5.19 10.49 -21.01
CA SER A 60 5.90 11.69 -21.48
C SER A 60 5.19 12.44 -22.61
N ARG A 61 4.23 11.80 -23.29
CA ARG A 61 3.43 12.43 -24.37
C ARG A 61 2.52 13.54 -23.86
N ARG A 62 2.27 13.57 -22.54
CA ARG A 62 1.43 14.59 -21.89
C ARG A 62 2.13 15.91 -21.63
N LEU A 63 3.47 15.94 -21.75
CA LEU A 63 4.24 17.16 -21.61
C LEU A 63 4.17 17.94 -22.93
N SER A 64 3.87 19.25 -22.84
CA SER A 64 4.04 20.16 -23.96
C SER A 64 5.54 20.35 -24.19
N GLN A 65 6.01 19.95 -25.35
CA GLN A 65 7.43 20.01 -25.65
C GLN A 65 7.81 21.44 -26.07
N VAL A 66 8.48 22.16 -25.18
CA VAL A 66 9.07 23.49 -25.48
C VAL A 66 10.29 23.39 -26.38
N GLY A 67 10.87 22.21 -26.48
CA GLY A 67 12.01 21.88 -27.31
C GLY A 67 11.99 20.40 -27.68
N LYS A 68 12.99 19.98 -28.43
CA LYS A 68 13.11 18.58 -28.81
C LYS A 68 13.49 17.72 -27.60
N ALA A 69 12.72 16.68 -27.32
CA ALA A 69 13.10 15.69 -26.31
C ALA A 69 14.43 15.01 -26.69
N VAL A 70 15.31 14.84 -25.68
CA VAL A 70 16.59 14.16 -25.85
C VAL A 70 16.44 12.70 -25.45
N VAL A 71 16.80 11.78 -26.32
CA VAL A 71 16.80 10.32 -26.04
C VAL A 71 18.23 9.82 -26.08
N ILE A 72 18.73 9.36 -24.94
CA ILE A 72 20.06 8.79 -24.77
C ILE A 72 19.90 7.26 -24.81
N ALA A 73 20.06 6.67 -26.00
CA ALA A 73 19.90 5.24 -26.23
C ALA A 73 21.22 4.45 -26.15
N ASP A 74 22.37 5.13 -26.11
CA ASP A 74 23.66 4.49 -25.86
C ASP A 74 24.10 4.67 -24.40
N LEU A 75 23.85 3.64 -23.58
CA LEU A 75 24.21 3.63 -22.16
C LEU A 75 25.61 3.05 -21.90
N SER A 76 26.42 2.82 -22.93
CA SER A 76 27.82 2.35 -22.78
C SER A 76 28.73 3.38 -22.08
N LYS A 77 28.29 4.62 -22.02
CA LYS A 77 29.03 5.74 -21.39
C LYS A 77 28.71 5.95 -19.90
N MET A 78 27.92 5.06 -19.29
CA MET A 78 27.65 5.16 -17.86
C MET A 78 28.90 4.86 -17.02
N GLU A 79 29.01 5.54 -15.89
CA GLU A 79 30.14 5.47 -14.98
C GLU A 79 29.80 4.69 -13.69
N PRO A 80 30.75 3.99 -13.05
CA PRO A 80 32.12 3.77 -13.56
C PRO A 80 32.14 2.71 -14.67
N ALA A 81 32.98 2.90 -15.68
CA ALA A 81 33.16 1.93 -16.77
C ALA A 81 33.52 0.52 -16.25
N SER A 82 34.19 0.44 -15.11
CA SER A 82 34.50 -0.82 -14.42
C SER A 82 33.26 -1.60 -13.96
N ALA A 83 32.08 -0.99 -13.85
CA ALA A 83 30.81 -1.66 -13.55
C ALA A 83 30.18 -2.31 -14.78
N LEU A 84 30.64 -1.99 -15.99
CA LEU A 84 30.08 -2.42 -17.26
C LEU A 84 30.89 -3.59 -17.85
N ILE A 85 30.20 -4.46 -18.59
CA ILE A 85 30.85 -5.58 -19.29
C ILE A 85 30.13 -5.92 -20.60
N THR A 86 30.89 -6.38 -21.56
CA THR A 86 30.42 -7.06 -22.79
C THR A 86 30.60 -8.58 -22.65
N GLY A 87 29.96 -9.36 -23.52
CA GLY A 87 30.11 -10.82 -23.52
C GLY A 87 29.33 -11.55 -22.41
N LYS A 88 29.97 -12.54 -21.76
CA LYS A 88 29.29 -13.35 -20.72
C LYS A 88 28.95 -12.51 -19.47
N ARG A 89 27.76 -12.74 -18.91
CA ARG A 89 27.33 -12.07 -17.68
C ARG A 89 28.23 -12.41 -16.49
N GLN A 90 28.50 -11.42 -15.66
CA GLN A 90 29.31 -11.56 -14.43
C GLN A 90 28.56 -10.98 -13.23
N LYS A 91 28.79 -11.57 -12.07
CA LYS A 91 28.30 -11.03 -10.79
C LYS A 91 28.92 -9.65 -10.55
N GLY A 92 28.13 -8.71 -10.05
CA GLY A 92 28.60 -7.35 -9.77
C GLY A 92 28.81 -6.48 -11.01
N LYS A 93 28.29 -6.86 -12.19
CA LYS A 93 28.43 -6.12 -13.43
C LYS A 93 27.12 -5.94 -14.16
N TRP A 94 26.96 -4.80 -14.81
CA TRP A 94 25.93 -4.53 -15.83
C TRP A 94 26.40 -5.07 -17.16
N LYS A 95 25.63 -5.93 -17.80
CA LYS A 95 25.93 -6.38 -19.17
C LYS A 95 25.41 -5.36 -20.16
N MET A 96 26.28 -4.84 -21.01
CA MET A 96 25.90 -4.05 -22.18
C MET A 96 25.39 -4.96 -23.29
N ILE A 97 24.19 -4.68 -23.81
CA ILE A 97 23.55 -5.46 -24.88
C ILE A 97 22.95 -4.52 -25.93
N PRO A 98 23.07 -4.85 -27.22
CA PRO A 98 22.42 -4.06 -28.27
C PRO A 98 20.91 -4.25 -28.23
N PHE A 99 20.17 -3.18 -28.55
CA PHE A 99 18.73 -3.26 -28.78
C PHE A 99 18.33 -2.48 -30.01
N THR A 100 17.18 -2.85 -30.60
CA THR A 100 16.59 -2.14 -31.74
C THR A 100 15.08 -2.11 -31.61
N THR A 101 14.49 -1.00 -31.99
CA THR A 101 13.05 -0.81 -32.22
C THR A 101 12.85 -0.33 -33.67
N ALA A 102 11.63 0.01 -34.08
CA ALA A 102 11.40 0.62 -35.38
C ALA A 102 12.04 2.01 -35.52
N GLU A 103 12.18 2.74 -34.41
CA GLU A 103 12.55 4.15 -34.40
C GLU A 103 13.97 4.39 -33.86
N MET A 104 14.51 3.47 -33.07
CA MET A 104 15.81 3.65 -32.43
C MET A 104 16.61 2.36 -32.33
N LYS A 105 17.93 2.52 -32.22
CA LYS A 105 18.90 1.49 -31.87
C LYS A 105 19.86 2.03 -30.81
N GLY A 106 20.37 1.15 -29.95
CA GLY A 106 21.30 1.59 -28.91
C GLY A 106 21.92 0.44 -28.15
N THR A 107 22.58 0.82 -27.04
CA THR A 107 23.20 -0.10 -26.09
C THR A 107 22.46 -0.03 -24.76
N ALA A 108 21.78 -1.10 -24.39
CA ALA A 108 21.08 -1.22 -23.12
C ALA A 108 21.98 -1.78 -22.02
N LEU A 109 21.63 -1.52 -20.76
CA LEU A 109 22.23 -2.15 -19.58
C LEU A 109 21.30 -3.22 -19.03
N SER A 110 21.79 -4.43 -18.86
CA SER A 110 20.99 -5.57 -18.43
C SER A 110 21.60 -6.32 -17.24
N ILE A 111 20.74 -6.68 -16.30
CA ILE A 111 21.08 -7.51 -15.14
C ILE A 111 20.07 -8.65 -14.94
N TYR A 112 20.52 -9.70 -14.26
CA TYR A 112 19.65 -10.69 -13.63
C TYR A 112 19.55 -10.45 -12.12
N SER A 113 18.53 -10.98 -11.49
CA SER A 113 18.25 -10.82 -10.06
C SER A 113 19.43 -11.19 -9.13
N ALA A 114 20.31 -12.09 -9.56
CA ALA A 114 21.44 -12.57 -8.78
C ALA A 114 22.74 -11.78 -8.96
N THR A 115 22.80 -10.81 -9.88
CA THR A 115 24.08 -10.16 -10.24
C THR A 115 24.45 -9.00 -9.33
N ASN A 116 23.50 -8.29 -8.75
CA ASN A 116 23.66 -7.17 -7.82
C ASN A 116 24.86 -6.23 -8.14
N PRO A 117 24.88 -5.58 -9.32
CA PRO A 117 25.97 -4.67 -9.71
C PRO A 117 25.91 -3.37 -8.90
N PRO A 118 27.00 -2.57 -8.88
CA PRO A 118 27.00 -1.26 -8.24
C PRO A 118 26.07 -0.27 -8.96
N VAL A 119 25.84 0.87 -8.31
CA VAL A 119 25.18 2.04 -8.92
C VAL A 119 26.02 2.51 -10.11
N VAL A 120 25.34 2.86 -11.20
CA VAL A 120 25.94 3.51 -12.37
C VAL A 120 25.32 4.88 -12.57
N LYS A 121 26.12 5.82 -13.13
CA LYS A 121 25.78 7.22 -13.30
C LYS A 121 25.86 7.62 -14.76
N LEU A 122 24.87 8.35 -15.22
CA LEU A 122 24.86 9.00 -16.53
C LEU A 122 24.96 10.51 -16.32
N PRO A 123 26.09 11.16 -16.61
CA PRO A 123 26.16 12.62 -16.61
C PRO A 123 25.19 13.21 -17.63
N LEU A 124 24.37 14.17 -17.22
CA LEU A 124 23.40 14.84 -18.07
C LEU A 124 23.94 16.14 -18.58
N ALA A 125 24.00 16.31 -19.90
CA ALA A 125 24.51 17.52 -20.54
C ALA A 125 23.47 18.65 -20.59
N GLU A 126 22.20 18.29 -20.48
CA GLU A 126 21.05 19.19 -20.58
C GLU A 126 20.97 20.13 -19.37
N LYS A 127 20.39 21.31 -19.61
CA LYS A 127 20.15 22.35 -18.58
C LYS A 127 18.69 22.77 -18.66
N GLY A 128 18.18 23.31 -17.57
CA GLY A 128 16.77 23.69 -17.47
C GLY A 128 15.89 22.56 -16.98
N TRP A 129 14.63 22.86 -16.78
CA TRP A 129 13.66 21.93 -16.24
C TRP A 129 13.25 20.87 -17.26
N HIS A 130 13.36 19.62 -16.84
CA HIS A 130 12.98 18.45 -17.65
C HIS A 130 12.19 17.43 -16.86
N GLY A 131 11.26 16.78 -17.53
CA GLY A 131 10.76 15.47 -17.12
C GLY A 131 11.80 14.40 -17.49
N VAL A 132 12.21 13.60 -16.52
CA VAL A 132 13.22 12.53 -16.68
C VAL A 132 12.51 11.18 -16.72
N TYR A 133 12.79 10.39 -17.75
CA TYR A 133 12.19 9.07 -17.97
C TYR A 133 13.28 8.04 -18.28
N VAL A 134 12.99 6.77 -17.97
CA VAL A 134 13.80 5.61 -18.39
C VAL A 134 12.96 4.60 -19.14
N GLY A 135 13.51 4.02 -20.20
CA GLY A 135 12.90 2.93 -20.94
C GLY A 135 13.32 1.58 -20.36
N LEU A 136 12.38 0.84 -19.76
CA LEU A 136 12.60 -0.49 -19.21
C LEU A 136 12.03 -1.56 -20.16
N ALA A 137 12.88 -2.46 -20.66
CA ALA A 137 12.39 -3.57 -21.48
C ALA A 137 11.59 -4.57 -20.63
N THR A 138 10.44 -5.01 -21.16
CA THR A 138 9.74 -6.18 -20.67
C THR A 138 10.35 -7.40 -21.30
N THR A 139 11.18 -8.13 -20.59
CA THR A 139 11.70 -9.41 -21.09
C THR A 139 10.90 -10.54 -20.43
N SER A 140 10.35 -11.42 -21.24
CA SER A 140 9.73 -12.66 -20.76
C SER A 140 10.83 -13.60 -20.26
N GLY A 141 11.34 -13.35 -19.10
CA GLY A 141 12.21 -14.28 -18.39
C GLY A 141 11.38 -15.29 -17.65
N GLY A 142 10.83 -16.31 -18.34
CA GLY A 142 10.20 -17.47 -17.71
C GLY A 142 9.02 -17.15 -16.79
N PHE A 143 8.38 -18.17 -16.26
CA PHE A 143 7.23 -18.16 -15.35
C PHE A 143 7.42 -17.40 -14.01
N ASN A 144 8.45 -16.62 -13.85
CA ASN A 144 8.64 -15.80 -12.65
C ASN A 144 7.83 -14.52 -12.76
N ILE A 145 6.91 -14.40 -11.87
CA ILE A 145 5.95 -13.33 -11.59
C ILE A 145 6.61 -11.95 -11.32
N GLY A 146 7.89 -11.76 -11.65
CA GLY A 146 8.65 -10.55 -11.42
C GLY A 146 8.91 -9.79 -12.70
N GLY A 147 8.33 -8.60 -12.87
CA GLY A 147 8.73 -7.66 -13.91
C GLY A 147 10.20 -7.25 -13.79
N ASN A 148 10.68 -6.44 -14.72
CA ASN A 148 11.97 -5.80 -14.62
C ASN A 148 11.87 -4.58 -13.71
N GLY A 149 12.84 -4.36 -12.83
CA GLY A 149 12.84 -3.25 -11.90
C GLY A 149 14.22 -2.68 -11.62
N ILE A 150 14.27 -1.37 -11.49
CA ILE A 150 15.46 -0.60 -11.10
C ILE A 150 15.10 0.42 -10.03
N LYS A 151 16.14 0.98 -9.44
CA LYS A 151 16.07 2.22 -8.66
C LYS A 151 16.76 3.33 -9.42
N ALA A 152 16.18 4.51 -9.47
CA ALA A 152 16.82 5.68 -10.09
C ALA A 152 16.59 6.94 -9.26
N LYS A 153 17.55 7.88 -9.36
CA LYS A 153 17.48 9.22 -8.77
C LYS A 153 18.42 10.16 -9.51
N LEU A 154 18.21 11.45 -9.34
CA LEU A 154 19.25 12.44 -9.68
C LEU A 154 20.29 12.55 -8.57
N SER A 155 21.48 13.06 -8.92
CA SER A 155 22.61 13.13 -8.01
C SER A 155 22.39 14.01 -6.78
N ASP A 156 21.47 14.98 -6.84
CA ASP A 156 21.07 15.85 -5.72
C ASP A 156 19.92 15.28 -4.88
N GLU A 157 19.24 14.24 -5.36
CA GLU A 157 18.16 13.57 -4.60
C GLU A 157 18.76 12.62 -3.55
N PRO A 158 18.29 12.68 -2.28
CA PRO A 158 18.85 11.82 -1.23
C PRO A 158 18.42 10.36 -1.35
N VAL A 159 17.25 10.08 -1.94
CA VAL A 159 16.59 8.77 -1.90
C VAL A 159 16.22 8.31 -3.30
N PHE A 160 16.51 7.05 -3.61
CA PHE A 160 16.12 6.43 -4.87
C PHE A 160 14.61 6.23 -4.97
N ARG A 161 14.08 6.39 -6.18
CA ARG A 161 12.74 5.96 -6.57
C ARG A 161 12.80 4.55 -7.12
N ARG A 162 11.97 3.65 -6.61
CA ARG A 162 11.80 2.30 -7.15
C ARG A 162 10.87 2.33 -8.35
N MET A 163 11.26 1.67 -9.43
CA MET A 163 10.50 1.58 -10.65
C MET A 163 10.51 0.15 -11.16
N ALA A 164 9.35 -0.34 -11.56
CA ALA A 164 9.21 -1.64 -12.22
C ALA A 164 8.25 -1.50 -13.41
N ASN A 165 8.53 -2.24 -14.48
CA ASN A 165 7.60 -2.31 -15.57
C ASN A 165 6.48 -3.31 -15.29
N ASN A 166 5.37 -3.15 -16.01
CA ASN A 166 4.23 -4.03 -15.90
C ASN A 166 4.21 -5.03 -17.06
N LEU A 167 4.36 -6.32 -16.73
CA LEU A 167 4.36 -7.41 -17.73
C LEU A 167 3.05 -7.55 -18.51
N ALA A 168 1.93 -7.09 -17.93
CA ALA A 168 0.65 -7.10 -18.62
C ALA A 168 0.58 -6.15 -19.82
N LEU A 169 1.58 -5.25 -19.98
CA LEU A 169 1.73 -4.38 -21.14
C LEU A 169 2.40 -5.07 -22.35
N MET A 170 2.70 -6.35 -22.25
CA MET A 170 3.15 -7.13 -23.41
C MET A 170 1.99 -7.29 -24.41
N GLU A 171 1.85 -6.31 -25.26
CA GLU A 171 0.85 -6.33 -26.32
C GLU A 171 1.14 -7.49 -27.28
N ASN A 172 0.17 -8.39 -27.45
CA ASN A 172 0.29 -9.57 -28.30
C ASN A 172 1.53 -10.44 -28.03
N ARG A 173 1.97 -10.55 -26.76
CA ARG A 173 3.17 -11.32 -26.34
C ARG A 173 4.49 -10.81 -26.91
N ARG A 174 4.54 -9.59 -27.42
CA ARG A 174 5.78 -8.96 -27.87
C ARG A 174 6.49 -8.27 -26.72
N ALA A 175 7.81 -8.43 -26.66
CA ALA A 175 8.61 -7.63 -25.76
C ALA A 175 8.53 -6.14 -26.13
N VAL A 176 8.30 -5.31 -25.16
CA VAL A 176 8.23 -3.85 -25.34
C VAL A 176 9.17 -3.14 -24.38
N ILE A 177 9.55 -1.92 -24.71
CA ILE A 177 10.16 -0.99 -23.77
C ILE A 177 9.01 -0.18 -23.18
N GLN A 178 8.83 -0.23 -21.88
CA GLN A 178 7.93 0.66 -21.16
C GLN A 178 8.70 1.88 -20.70
N GLU A 179 8.19 3.06 -21.01
CA GLU A 179 8.71 4.31 -20.46
C GLU A 179 8.23 4.51 -19.03
N CYS A 180 9.17 4.73 -18.11
CA CYS A 180 8.92 4.92 -16.68
C CYS A 180 9.38 6.31 -16.26
N PHE A 181 8.51 7.07 -15.59
CA PHE A 181 8.80 8.38 -15.03
C PHE A 181 9.74 8.28 -13.84
N VAL A 182 10.80 9.10 -13.83
CA VAL A 182 11.75 9.20 -12.71
C VAL A 182 11.42 10.41 -11.84
N THR A 183 11.51 11.62 -12.41
CA THR A 183 11.33 12.87 -11.66
C THR A 183 11.15 14.06 -12.62
N VAL A 184 10.82 15.22 -12.06
CA VAL A 184 10.92 16.52 -12.73
C VAL A 184 11.99 17.32 -12.00
N ALA A 185 13.00 17.82 -12.73
CA ALA A 185 14.09 18.55 -12.10
C ALA A 185 14.79 19.54 -13.04
N GLU A 186 15.51 20.48 -12.44
CA GLU A 186 16.51 21.31 -13.09
C GLU A 186 17.79 20.48 -13.28
N LEU A 187 18.19 20.24 -14.53
CA LEU A 187 19.27 19.30 -14.85
C LEU A 187 20.69 19.88 -14.83
N LYS A 188 20.86 21.14 -14.51
CA LYS A 188 22.18 21.77 -14.51
C LYS A 188 23.19 21.06 -13.60
N GLY A 189 24.16 20.38 -14.21
CA GLY A 189 25.23 19.68 -13.49
C GLY A 189 24.79 18.38 -12.81
N GLN A 190 23.63 17.84 -13.17
CA GLN A 190 23.09 16.59 -12.61
C GLN A 190 23.61 15.35 -13.33
N SER A 191 23.55 14.23 -12.63
CA SER A 191 23.70 12.90 -13.20
C SER A 191 22.49 12.06 -12.83
N LEU A 192 22.04 11.19 -13.72
CA LEU A 192 21.08 10.16 -13.40
C LEU A 192 21.81 8.94 -12.82
N GLU A 193 21.51 8.58 -11.61
CA GLU A 193 22.00 7.38 -10.93
C GLU A 193 21.01 6.25 -11.08
N ILE A 194 21.48 5.06 -11.53
CA ILE A 194 20.69 3.84 -11.69
C ILE A 194 21.29 2.73 -10.84
N ALA A 195 20.45 2.09 -10.05
CA ALA A 195 20.82 0.97 -9.18
C ALA A 195 19.93 -0.27 -9.43
N PRO A 196 20.43 -1.47 -9.14
CA PRO A 196 19.61 -2.68 -9.19
C PRO A 196 18.50 -2.62 -8.14
N MET A 197 17.35 -3.18 -8.48
CA MET A 197 16.30 -3.47 -7.51
C MET A 197 16.45 -4.92 -7.06
N ARG A 198 16.59 -5.14 -5.75
CA ARG A 198 16.88 -6.46 -5.19
C ARG A 198 15.86 -7.51 -5.64
N GLY A 199 16.36 -8.63 -6.13
CA GLY A 199 15.55 -9.77 -6.54
C GLY A 199 14.88 -9.62 -7.90
N LEU A 200 15.04 -8.49 -8.61
CA LEU A 200 14.48 -8.28 -9.93
C LEU A 200 15.57 -8.22 -11.01
N PRO A 201 15.31 -8.82 -12.19
CA PRO A 201 16.09 -8.51 -13.37
C PRO A 201 15.79 -7.10 -13.85
N ALA A 202 16.64 -6.54 -14.68
CA ALA A 202 16.36 -5.29 -15.36
C ALA A 202 17.09 -5.19 -16.70
N THR A 203 16.47 -4.50 -17.65
CA THR A 203 17.10 -4.05 -18.89
C THR A 203 16.68 -2.62 -19.17
N VAL A 204 17.60 -1.70 -18.98
CA VAL A 204 17.42 -0.26 -19.23
C VAL A 204 17.87 0.02 -20.65
N CYS A 205 16.97 0.46 -21.52
CA CYS A 205 17.25 0.68 -22.93
C CYS A 205 17.67 2.13 -23.22
N TYR A 206 17.02 3.10 -22.60
CA TYR A 206 17.32 4.51 -22.82
C TYR A 206 16.98 5.39 -21.63
N VAL A 207 17.52 6.59 -21.63
CA VAL A 207 17.07 7.71 -20.80
C VAL A 207 16.48 8.77 -21.73
N LYS A 208 15.32 9.33 -21.34
CA LYS A 208 14.64 10.38 -22.10
C LYS A 208 14.45 11.61 -21.22
N LEU A 209 14.83 12.75 -21.76
CA LEU A 209 14.73 14.05 -21.13
C LEU A 209 13.76 14.90 -21.95
N VAL A 210 12.66 15.34 -21.34
CA VAL A 210 11.62 16.14 -22.00
C VAL A 210 11.65 17.54 -21.41
N PRO A 211 12.04 18.58 -22.18
CA PRO A 211 12.06 19.96 -21.69
C PRO A 211 10.63 20.41 -21.35
N MET A 212 10.49 21.18 -20.28
CA MET A 212 9.21 21.58 -19.71
C MET A 212 8.99 23.09 -19.77
N THR A 213 7.74 23.50 -19.92
CA THR A 213 7.29 24.88 -19.75
C THR A 213 7.30 25.28 -18.27
N GLU A 214 7.34 26.58 -17.98
CA GLU A 214 7.20 27.07 -16.60
C GLU A 214 5.87 26.65 -15.96
N ALA A 215 4.80 26.59 -16.74
CA ALA A 215 3.48 26.14 -16.26
C ALA A 215 3.49 24.66 -15.86
N GLU A 216 4.14 23.80 -16.64
CA GLU A 216 4.31 22.36 -16.32
C GLU A 216 5.17 22.18 -15.09
N VAL A 217 6.28 22.93 -14.98
CA VAL A 217 7.13 22.91 -13.77
C VAL A 217 6.32 23.31 -12.55
N LYS A 218 5.61 24.42 -12.60
CA LYS A 218 4.75 24.88 -11.51
C LYS A 218 3.71 23.81 -11.13
N SER A 219 3.01 23.26 -12.12
CA SER A 219 2.03 22.19 -11.90
C SER A 219 2.65 20.94 -11.25
N SER A 220 3.88 20.56 -11.65
CA SER A 220 4.58 19.40 -11.07
C SER A 220 5.01 19.61 -9.61
N GLN A 221 5.18 20.86 -9.19
CA GLN A 221 5.56 21.22 -7.82
C GLN A 221 4.36 21.50 -6.92
N GLU A 222 3.19 21.76 -7.49
CA GLU A 222 1.96 21.96 -6.74
C GLU A 222 1.46 20.63 -6.18
N LYS A 223 1.20 20.63 -4.86
CA LYS A 223 0.54 19.49 -4.23
C LYS A 223 -0.92 19.44 -4.67
N SER A 224 -1.43 18.25 -4.91
CA SER A 224 -2.85 18.05 -5.19
C SER A 224 -3.73 18.72 -4.12
N LYS A 225 -4.74 19.49 -4.55
CA LYS A 225 -5.74 20.09 -3.66
C LYS A 225 -6.73 19.04 -3.11
N HIS A 226 -6.68 17.83 -3.64
CA HIS A 226 -7.61 16.73 -3.35
C HIS A 226 -6.99 15.65 -2.47
N ARG A 227 -5.99 15.98 -1.64
CA ARG A 227 -5.31 15.03 -0.74
C ARG A 227 -6.19 14.64 0.45
N THR A 228 -7.24 13.90 0.17
CA THR A 228 -8.23 13.48 1.16
C THR A 228 -8.21 11.98 1.46
N SER A 229 -7.59 11.18 0.60
CA SER A 229 -7.62 9.71 0.73
C SER A 229 -6.65 9.18 1.80
N ILE A 230 -6.97 8.00 2.33
CA ILE A 230 -6.16 7.30 3.33
C ILE A 230 -5.43 6.13 2.69
N ALA A 231 -4.14 5.99 2.97
CA ALA A 231 -3.37 4.78 2.71
C ALA A 231 -3.02 4.07 4.01
N THR A 232 -3.39 2.79 4.11
CA THR A 232 -3.07 1.95 5.27
C THR A 232 -1.89 1.05 4.94
N PHE A 233 -0.79 1.22 5.68
CA PHE A 233 0.40 0.36 5.60
C PHE A 233 0.34 -0.68 6.70
N ASP A 234 0.50 -1.96 6.37
CA ASP A 234 0.74 -2.97 7.40
C ASP A 234 2.15 -2.83 7.98
N GLY A 235 2.39 -3.37 9.14
CA GLY A 235 3.66 -3.14 9.86
C GLY A 235 4.88 -3.88 9.27
N HIS A 236 4.75 -4.67 8.21
CA HIS A 236 5.83 -5.55 7.72
C HIS A 236 5.97 -5.62 6.21
N SER A 237 4.90 -5.57 5.40
CA SER A 237 5.00 -5.75 3.95
C SER A 237 5.70 -4.62 3.19
N TRP A 238 6.02 -3.53 3.84
CA TRP A 238 6.84 -2.45 3.29
C TRP A 238 8.35 -2.64 3.54
N ILE A 239 8.74 -3.57 4.42
CA ILE A 239 10.14 -3.88 4.77
C ILE A 239 10.60 -5.19 4.09
N TRP A 240 9.87 -6.29 4.31
CA TRP A 240 10.35 -7.62 3.95
C TRP A 240 10.64 -7.85 2.45
N PRO A 241 9.97 -7.21 1.48
CA PRO A 241 10.27 -7.47 0.07
C PRO A 241 11.63 -6.94 -0.35
N PHE A 242 12.09 -5.87 0.28
CA PHE A 242 13.28 -5.13 -0.14
C PHE A 242 14.47 -5.27 0.82
N ASN A 243 14.24 -5.79 2.02
CA ASN A 243 15.27 -6.01 3.03
C ASN A 243 16.17 -4.77 3.24
N PRO A 244 15.60 -3.61 3.59
CA PRO A 244 16.37 -2.40 3.82
C PRO A 244 17.28 -2.57 5.03
N THR A 245 18.47 -1.98 4.95
CA THR A 245 19.50 -2.00 6.00
C THR A 245 19.99 -0.61 6.37
N THR A 246 19.46 0.43 5.70
CA THR A 246 19.71 1.84 5.98
C THR A 246 18.42 2.64 5.99
N ALA A 247 18.46 3.85 6.52
CA ALA A 247 17.31 4.75 6.55
C ALA A 247 16.90 5.19 5.14
N GLU A 248 17.88 5.40 4.25
CA GLU A 248 17.66 5.78 2.86
C GLU A 248 16.96 4.65 2.08
N GLU A 249 17.44 3.41 2.22
CA GLU A 249 16.80 2.24 1.59
C GLU A 249 15.37 2.04 2.07
N LEU A 250 15.11 2.33 3.35
CA LEU A 250 13.78 2.28 3.93
C LEU A 250 12.88 3.41 3.39
N ALA A 251 13.44 4.62 3.28
CA ALA A 251 12.73 5.79 2.76
C ALA A 251 12.34 5.67 1.27
N GLU A 252 13.02 4.80 0.50
CA GLU A 252 12.65 4.50 -0.89
C GLU A 252 11.18 4.06 -1.03
N GLU A 253 10.62 3.44 0.02
CA GLU A 253 9.21 3.03 0.01
C GLU A 253 8.27 4.22 -0.14
N PHE A 254 8.64 5.35 0.42
CA PHE A 254 7.78 6.53 0.49
C PHE A 254 7.92 7.47 -0.72
N ARG A 255 8.89 7.21 -1.61
CA ARG A 255 9.03 7.96 -2.86
C ARG A 255 7.90 7.63 -3.84
N GLY A 256 7.31 8.65 -4.43
CA GLY A 256 6.21 8.56 -5.39
C GLY A 256 4.83 8.82 -4.79
N TYR A 257 4.68 8.93 -3.47
CA TYR A 257 3.42 9.37 -2.85
C TYR A 257 3.28 10.89 -2.79
N GLU A 258 4.34 11.63 -3.08
CA GLU A 258 4.38 13.09 -3.05
C GLU A 258 3.30 13.73 -3.93
N ASN A 259 3.04 13.13 -5.08
CA ASN A 259 2.12 13.61 -6.10
C ASN A 259 0.82 12.80 -6.15
N THR A 260 0.39 12.23 -5.01
CA THR A 260 -0.86 11.48 -4.92
C THR A 260 -1.91 12.21 -4.09
N ASP A 261 -3.18 11.85 -4.28
CA ASP A 261 -4.30 12.34 -3.47
C ASP A 261 -4.39 11.67 -2.08
N ILE A 262 -3.34 10.95 -1.70
CA ILE A 262 -3.21 10.38 -0.36
C ILE A 262 -2.80 11.48 0.61
N GLY A 263 -3.72 11.86 1.50
CA GLY A 263 -3.50 12.89 2.51
C GLY A 263 -3.16 12.36 3.89
N LYS A 264 -3.40 11.06 4.13
CA LYS A 264 -3.16 10.42 5.43
C LYS A 264 -2.52 9.05 5.25
N TRP A 265 -1.52 8.75 6.08
CA TRP A 265 -0.95 7.42 6.22
C TRP A 265 -1.34 6.83 7.57
N TRP A 266 -2.07 5.73 7.50
CA TRP A 266 -2.36 4.89 8.66
C TRP A 266 -1.31 3.79 8.73
N PHE A 267 -0.39 3.94 9.66
CA PHE A 267 0.83 3.14 9.71
C PHE A 267 0.77 2.16 10.87
N GLN A 268 0.57 0.88 10.57
CA GLN A 268 0.49 -0.16 11.57
C GLN A 268 1.89 -0.48 12.10
N VAL A 269 2.02 -0.65 13.42
CA VAL A 269 3.30 -1.00 14.04
C VAL A 269 3.68 -2.48 13.89
N THR A 270 2.83 -3.31 13.40
CA THR A 270 2.84 -4.73 13.05
C THR A 270 1.64 -5.46 13.63
N GLY A 271 1.49 -5.55 14.94
CA GLY A 271 0.43 -6.26 15.65
C GLY A 271 -0.25 -5.41 16.73
N SER A 272 -0.57 -6.03 17.84
CA SER A 272 -1.07 -5.38 19.05
C SER A 272 0.08 -4.69 19.78
N ASP A 273 0.94 -5.44 20.42
CA ASP A 273 2.18 -5.00 21.03
C ASP A 273 3.43 -5.62 20.38
N LEU A 274 3.25 -6.22 19.20
CA LEU A 274 4.32 -6.57 18.30
C LEU A 274 4.62 -5.39 17.39
N VAL A 275 5.86 -4.87 17.43
CA VAL A 275 6.21 -3.58 16.86
C VAL A 275 7.34 -3.65 15.83
N CYS A 276 7.41 -2.66 14.94
CA CYS A 276 8.46 -2.53 13.91
C CYS A 276 9.50 -1.45 14.23
N TYR A 277 9.63 -1.06 15.50
CA TYR A 277 10.56 -0.04 15.95
C TYR A 277 11.26 -0.49 17.25
N PRO A 278 12.41 0.11 17.62
CA PRO A 278 13.05 -0.17 18.91
C PRO A 278 12.13 0.28 20.05
N SER A 279 11.58 -0.68 20.80
CA SER A 279 10.60 -0.46 21.87
C SER A 279 11.14 -0.92 23.21
N LYS A 280 10.70 -0.25 24.27
CA LYS A 280 10.90 -0.67 25.67
C LYS A 280 9.69 -1.43 26.22
N VAL A 281 8.55 -1.33 25.54
CA VAL A 281 7.25 -1.89 25.93
C VAL A 281 6.87 -3.08 25.06
N GLY A 282 6.91 -2.89 23.74
CA GLY A 282 6.57 -3.92 22.77
C GLY A 282 7.73 -4.87 22.45
N THR A 283 7.44 -5.88 21.66
CA THR A 283 8.39 -6.86 21.15
C THR A 283 8.45 -6.76 19.63
N TYR A 284 9.61 -6.84 18.99
CA TYR A 284 9.66 -6.91 17.53
C TYR A 284 9.54 -8.37 17.04
N ALA A 285 8.98 -8.55 15.85
CA ALA A 285 8.76 -9.89 15.29
C ALA A 285 10.05 -10.70 15.21
N GLY A 286 10.07 -11.87 15.84
CA GLY A 286 11.22 -12.77 15.89
C GLY A 286 12.28 -12.42 16.93
N GLU A 287 12.02 -11.48 17.84
CA GLU A 287 12.92 -11.16 18.94
C GLU A 287 13.14 -12.37 19.84
N GLY A 288 14.42 -12.79 19.94
CA GLY A 288 14.80 -13.95 20.74
C GLY A 288 14.55 -15.32 20.09
N THR A 289 14.08 -15.37 18.85
CA THR A 289 13.87 -16.63 18.12
C THR A 289 15.17 -17.06 17.42
N VAL A 290 15.66 -18.26 17.71
CA VAL A 290 16.93 -18.78 17.17
C VAL A 290 16.74 -19.37 15.77
N ASP A 291 15.61 -20.04 15.52
CA ASP A 291 15.30 -20.74 14.27
C ASP A 291 14.03 -20.17 13.62
N PHE A 292 14.19 -19.06 12.95
CA PHE A 292 13.09 -18.45 12.22
C PHE A 292 12.71 -19.30 11.00
N PRO A 293 11.41 -19.50 10.71
CA PRO A 293 11.00 -20.13 9.47
C PRO A 293 11.61 -19.40 8.28
N THR A 294 12.15 -20.15 7.34
CA THR A 294 12.72 -19.59 6.11
C THR A 294 11.68 -18.80 5.34
N GLY A 295 12.07 -17.68 4.73
CA GLY A 295 11.20 -16.88 3.86
C GLY A 295 11.13 -15.39 4.22
N ALA A 296 10.04 -14.74 3.82
CA ALA A 296 9.85 -13.30 3.96
C ALA A 296 10.01 -12.78 5.40
N TYR A 297 9.53 -13.52 6.38
CA TYR A 297 9.57 -13.12 7.78
C TYR A 297 10.98 -13.18 8.39
N SER A 298 11.80 -14.16 8.00
CA SER A 298 13.21 -14.17 8.43
C SER A 298 13.98 -12.97 7.87
N VAL A 299 13.64 -12.55 6.65
CA VAL A 299 14.20 -11.34 6.04
C VAL A 299 13.75 -10.10 6.81
N TYR A 300 12.48 -10.03 7.19
CA TYR A 300 11.91 -8.94 7.98
C TYR A 300 12.62 -8.76 9.32
N THR A 301 12.72 -9.83 10.12
CA THR A 301 13.39 -9.79 11.43
C THR A 301 14.87 -9.37 11.30
N LYS A 302 15.61 -9.95 10.36
CA LYS A 302 17.02 -9.58 10.11
C LYS A 302 17.17 -8.12 9.66
N SER A 303 16.24 -7.61 8.87
CA SER A 303 16.20 -6.19 8.51
C SER A 303 16.04 -5.31 9.74
N LEU A 304 15.04 -5.62 10.60
CA LEU A 304 14.79 -4.86 11.84
C LEU A 304 16.03 -4.89 12.75
N GLU A 305 16.58 -6.05 13.03
CA GLU A 305 17.80 -6.18 13.86
C GLU A 305 18.99 -5.39 13.31
N THR A 306 19.18 -5.43 11.98
CA THR A 306 20.27 -4.68 11.32
C THR A 306 20.06 -3.17 11.48
N MET A 307 18.84 -2.70 11.30
CA MET A 307 18.48 -1.29 11.46
C MET A 307 18.62 -0.85 12.92
N PHE A 308 18.13 -1.64 13.88
CA PHE A 308 18.20 -1.32 15.31
C PHE A 308 19.64 -1.24 15.81
N LYS A 309 20.52 -2.18 15.38
CA LYS A 309 21.97 -2.13 15.68
C LYS A 309 22.64 -0.86 15.15
N LYS A 310 22.08 -0.25 14.10
CA LYS A 310 22.55 1.03 13.54
C LYS A 310 21.84 2.26 14.13
N GLY A 311 20.98 2.08 15.13
CA GLY A 311 20.18 3.17 15.72
C GLY A 311 19.05 3.69 14.83
N ILE A 312 18.67 2.95 13.79
CA ILE A 312 17.60 3.35 12.87
C ILE A 312 16.26 2.88 13.44
N ASN A 313 15.32 3.82 13.57
CA ASN A 313 13.94 3.56 13.93
C ASN A 313 13.05 3.62 12.66
N PRO A 314 12.55 2.48 12.15
CA PRO A 314 11.72 2.44 10.95
C PRO A 314 10.45 3.29 11.05
N LEU A 315 9.77 3.28 12.19
CA LEU A 315 8.56 4.09 12.39
C LEU A 315 8.86 5.58 12.29
N LYS A 316 10.04 6.02 12.82
CA LYS A 316 10.49 7.40 12.68
C LYS A 316 10.79 7.77 11.23
N VAL A 317 11.43 6.88 10.46
CA VAL A 317 11.70 7.11 9.03
C VAL A 317 10.40 7.31 8.25
N ALA A 318 9.38 6.47 8.50
CA ALA A 318 8.06 6.59 7.89
C ALA A 318 7.39 7.92 8.24
N ARG A 319 7.40 8.28 9.53
CA ARG A 319 6.82 9.55 10.02
C ARG A 319 7.53 10.78 9.40
N ASP A 320 8.85 10.74 9.34
CA ASP A 320 9.63 11.85 8.76
C ASP A 320 9.34 12.01 7.26
N ALA A 321 9.20 10.90 6.53
CA ALA A 321 8.79 10.90 5.14
C ALA A 321 7.38 11.48 4.94
N ALA A 322 6.42 11.12 5.79
CA ALA A 322 5.07 11.68 5.76
C ALA A 322 5.09 13.19 6.00
N LYS A 323 5.82 13.64 7.02
CA LYS A 323 5.96 15.06 7.36
C LYS A 323 6.60 15.86 6.21
N ALA A 324 7.64 15.33 5.58
CA ALA A 324 8.30 15.98 4.43
C ALA A 324 7.33 16.16 3.24
N GLN A 325 6.37 15.26 3.08
CA GLN A 325 5.35 15.32 2.04
C GLN A 325 4.09 16.11 2.45
N GLY A 326 4.00 16.55 3.71
CA GLY A 326 2.81 17.20 4.26
C GLY A 326 1.59 16.24 4.31
N THR A 327 1.85 14.97 4.61
CA THR A 327 0.84 13.91 4.80
C THR A 327 0.67 13.68 6.29
N GLU A 328 -0.58 13.59 6.76
CA GLU A 328 -0.87 13.21 8.15
C GLU A 328 -0.39 11.77 8.41
N PHE A 329 0.25 11.56 9.55
CA PHE A 329 0.79 10.25 9.95
C PHE A 329 0.07 9.76 11.22
N HIS A 330 -0.66 8.65 11.11
CA HIS A 330 -1.35 8.05 12.24
C HIS A 330 -0.75 6.69 12.55
N VAL A 331 -0.41 6.47 13.81
CA VAL A 331 0.09 5.17 14.29
C VAL A 331 -1.09 4.26 14.60
N MET A 332 -1.13 3.09 13.97
CA MET A 332 -2.24 2.15 14.07
C MET A 332 -1.82 0.85 14.73
N LEU A 333 -2.66 0.31 15.61
CA LEU A 333 -2.52 -1.02 16.17
C LEU A 333 -3.55 -1.99 15.58
N ARG A 334 -3.17 -3.26 15.52
CA ARG A 334 -4.12 -4.36 15.29
C ARG A 334 -4.59 -4.83 16.67
N PRO A 335 -5.84 -4.59 17.04
CA PRO A 335 -6.28 -4.84 18.43
C PRO A 335 -6.21 -6.31 18.84
N ALA A 336 -6.35 -7.25 17.91
CA ALA A 336 -6.17 -8.67 18.17
C ALA A 336 -5.17 -9.29 17.17
N GLY A 337 -3.96 -8.74 17.15
CA GLY A 337 -2.88 -9.11 16.22
C GLY A 337 -2.07 -10.35 16.64
N TRP A 338 -2.59 -11.17 17.56
CA TRP A 338 -1.93 -12.41 18.00
C TRP A 338 -2.19 -13.57 17.04
N VAL A 339 -1.26 -14.52 17.00
CA VAL A 339 -1.29 -15.64 16.05
C VAL A 339 -1.15 -16.96 16.82
N GLY A 340 -2.05 -17.91 16.52
CA GLY A 340 -2.08 -19.23 17.15
C GLY A 340 -1.66 -20.40 16.24
N SER A 341 -1.05 -20.13 15.08
CA SER A 341 -0.66 -21.18 14.14
C SER A 341 0.85 -21.30 13.98
N MET A 342 1.36 -22.50 14.16
CA MET A 342 2.77 -22.82 13.87
C MET A 342 3.08 -22.66 12.38
N PRO A 343 4.26 -22.17 11.99
CA PRO A 343 5.38 -21.75 12.84
C PRO A 343 5.31 -20.26 13.26
N TYR A 344 4.22 -19.58 12.96
CA TYR A 344 4.10 -18.13 13.16
C TYR A 344 3.81 -17.76 14.61
N GLU A 345 3.26 -18.69 15.40
CA GLU A 345 2.96 -18.47 16.81
C GLU A 345 4.20 -18.01 17.58
N GLU A 346 5.34 -18.68 17.39
CA GLU A 346 6.60 -18.35 18.07
C GLU A 346 7.21 -17.01 17.65
N THR A 347 6.74 -16.44 16.54
CA THR A 347 7.39 -15.30 15.90
C THR A 347 6.57 -14.02 15.96
N PHE A 348 5.25 -14.18 15.94
CA PHE A 348 4.30 -13.07 15.83
C PHE A 348 3.52 -12.81 17.11
N ASN A 349 4.01 -13.31 18.25
CA ASN A 349 3.49 -12.96 19.56
C ASN A 349 4.59 -12.31 20.40
N SER A 350 4.17 -11.42 21.31
CA SER A 350 5.08 -10.65 22.14
C SER A 350 5.51 -11.40 23.41
N LYS A 351 6.54 -10.90 24.08
CA LYS A 351 6.93 -11.38 25.40
C LYS A 351 5.78 -11.26 26.42
N PHE A 352 5.03 -10.17 26.33
CA PHE A 352 3.84 -9.94 27.17
C PHE A 352 2.77 -11.03 26.95
N TYR A 353 2.52 -11.40 25.72
CA TYR A 353 1.59 -12.48 25.35
C TYR A 353 1.96 -13.82 26.01
N TYR A 354 3.25 -14.19 26.01
CA TYR A 354 3.71 -15.46 26.62
C TYR A 354 3.76 -15.38 28.15
N ALA A 355 3.99 -14.20 28.71
CA ALA A 355 4.05 -14.01 30.15
C ALA A 355 2.67 -14.14 30.82
N HIS A 356 1.58 -13.95 30.06
CA HIS A 356 0.22 -13.86 30.60
C HIS A 356 -0.79 -14.79 29.88
N PRO A 357 -0.60 -16.11 29.92
CA PRO A 357 -1.56 -17.05 29.33
C PRO A 357 -2.94 -16.99 29.98
N GLU A 358 -3.05 -16.57 31.24
CA GLU A 358 -4.26 -16.41 32.00
C GLU A 358 -5.15 -15.24 31.51
N TRP A 359 -4.60 -14.33 30.72
CA TRP A 359 -5.36 -13.19 30.15
C TRP A 359 -5.86 -13.45 28.73
N ARG A 360 -5.90 -14.72 28.34
CA ARG A 360 -6.48 -15.13 27.04
C ARG A 360 -8.01 -15.01 27.05
N CYS A 361 -8.58 -14.90 25.87
CA CYS A 361 -10.00 -15.16 25.70
C CYS A 361 -10.28 -16.65 25.85
N PHE A 362 -11.36 -17.02 26.46
CA PHE A 362 -11.81 -18.40 26.64
C PHE A 362 -13.18 -18.60 25.99
N ASP A 363 -13.37 -19.74 25.33
CA ASP A 363 -14.69 -20.16 24.89
C ASP A 363 -15.60 -20.56 26.08
N LYS A 364 -16.89 -20.74 25.84
CA LYS A 364 -17.85 -21.10 26.88
C LYS A 364 -17.52 -22.41 27.63
N ASP A 365 -16.88 -23.35 26.94
CA ASP A 365 -16.43 -24.61 27.50
C ASP A 365 -15.13 -24.52 28.32
N GLY A 366 -14.55 -23.32 28.41
CA GLY A 366 -13.28 -23.07 29.10
C GLY A 366 -12.04 -23.32 28.24
N THR A 367 -12.18 -23.58 26.93
CA THR A 367 -11.05 -23.73 26.02
C THR A 367 -10.38 -22.37 25.77
N PRO A 368 -9.07 -22.22 26.03
CA PRO A 368 -8.36 -20.98 25.75
C PRO A 368 -8.17 -20.78 24.25
N THR A 369 -8.32 -19.53 23.80
CA THR A 369 -7.96 -19.11 22.44
C THR A 369 -6.56 -18.51 22.42
N PHE A 370 -6.08 -18.10 21.25
CA PHE A 370 -4.80 -17.38 21.11
C PHE A 370 -4.96 -15.84 21.16
N PHE A 371 -6.14 -15.32 21.46
CA PHE A 371 -6.35 -13.89 21.62
C PHE A 371 -6.31 -13.50 23.10
N MET A 372 -5.78 -12.31 23.39
CA MET A 372 -5.85 -11.74 24.74
C MET A 372 -7.12 -10.91 24.92
N SER A 373 -7.67 -10.93 26.14
CA SER A 373 -8.95 -10.29 26.43
C SER A 373 -8.82 -8.83 26.80
N TYR A 374 -9.59 -7.98 26.14
CA TYR A 374 -9.74 -6.56 26.49
C TYR A 374 -10.61 -6.34 27.72
N ALA A 375 -11.29 -7.37 28.23
CA ALA A 375 -11.96 -7.32 29.54
C ALA A 375 -10.93 -7.20 30.68
N VAL A 376 -9.69 -7.65 30.44
CA VAL A 376 -8.56 -7.53 31.38
C VAL A 376 -7.92 -6.14 31.24
N PRO A 377 -7.93 -5.29 32.31
CA PRO A 377 -7.40 -3.93 32.24
C PRO A 377 -5.91 -3.87 31.88
N GLU A 378 -5.12 -4.86 32.31
CA GLU A 378 -3.69 -4.95 32.06
C GLU A 378 -3.37 -5.10 30.57
N VAL A 379 -4.22 -5.82 29.83
CA VAL A 379 -4.09 -5.95 28.37
C VAL A 379 -4.32 -4.60 27.69
N ARG A 380 -5.35 -3.86 28.09
CA ARG A 380 -5.59 -2.48 27.60
C ARG A 380 -4.43 -1.55 27.93
N LYS A 381 -3.93 -1.62 29.16
CA LYS A 381 -2.79 -0.81 29.63
C LYS A 381 -1.53 -1.08 28.79
N GLN A 382 -1.24 -2.34 28.44
CA GLN A 382 -0.11 -2.68 27.58
C GLN A 382 -0.17 -1.92 26.24
N LEU A 383 -1.34 -1.88 25.61
CA LEU A 383 -1.51 -1.19 24.33
C LEU A 383 -1.45 0.35 24.48
N ILE A 384 -1.94 0.88 25.60
CA ILE A 384 -1.81 2.30 25.94
C ILE A 384 -0.34 2.69 26.08
N GLU A 385 0.49 1.84 26.68
CA GLU A 385 1.94 2.10 26.78
C GLU A 385 2.64 2.04 25.43
N VAL A 386 2.23 1.16 24.51
CA VAL A 386 2.71 1.18 23.11
C VAL A 386 2.38 2.52 22.43
N PHE A 387 1.16 3.02 22.61
CA PHE A 387 0.83 4.36 22.10
C PHE A 387 1.66 5.45 22.76
N ARG A 388 1.88 5.39 24.09
CA ARG A 388 2.71 6.37 24.81
C ARG A 388 4.11 6.50 24.20
N GLU A 389 4.76 5.37 23.86
CA GLU A 389 6.05 5.40 23.17
C GLU A 389 5.95 6.06 21.78
N THR A 390 4.93 5.70 21.01
CA THR A 390 4.80 6.22 19.64
C THR A 390 4.46 7.70 19.59
N LEU A 391 3.80 8.24 20.62
CA LEU A 391 3.50 9.66 20.76
C LEU A 391 4.75 10.54 20.97
N GLU A 392 5.91 9.96 21.33
CA GLU A 392 7.20 10.66 21.32
C GLU A 392 7.60 11.12 19.90
N LEU A 393 7.13 10.41 18.87
CA LEU A 393 7.33 10.79 17.46
C LEU A 393 6.40 11.93 17.00
N GLN A 394 5.45 12.36 17.82
CA GLN A 394 4.47 13.41 17.52
C GLN A 394 3.70 13.13 16.19
N PRO A 395 3.02 11.97 16.02
CA PRO A 395 2.13 11.75 14.91
C PRO A 395 0.94 12.71 14.96
N GLU A 396 0.12 12.80 13.91
CA GLU A 396 -1.12 13.57 13.93
C GLU A 396 -2.24 12.81 14.66
N GLY A 397 -2.14 11.48 14.77
CA GLY A 397 -3.11 10.65 15.46
C GLY A 397 -2.62 9.24 15.76
N VAL A 398 -3.48 8.52 16.47
CA VAL A 398 -3.33 7.07 16.71
C VAL A 398 -4.64 6.36 16.39
N GLY A 399 -4.64 5.04 16.35
CA GLY A 399 -5.90 4.32 16.13
C GLY A 399 -5.78 2.81 16.06
N PHE A 400 -6.89 2.19 15.68
CA PHE A 400 -7.04 0.74 15.63
C PHE A 400 -7.59 0.28 14.29
N VAL A 401 -7.06 -0.82 13.80
CA VAL A 401 -7.62 -1.51 12.62
C VAL A 401 -8.42 -2.74 13.09
N PHE A 402 -9.62 -2.48 13.62
CA PHE A 402 -10.49 -3.53 14.18
C PHE A 402 -10.87 -4.62 13.16
N ASN A 403 -10.91 -4.29 11.89
CA ASN A 403 -11.12 -5.27 10.83
C ASN A 403 -9.96 -6.28 10.66
N ARG A 404 -8.86 -6.14 11.41
CA ARG A 404 -7.67 -7.02 11.35
C ARG A 404 -7.44 -7.83 12.61
N GLY A 405 -8.47 -8.16 13.31
CA GLY A 405 -8.36 -9.09 14.43
C GLY A 405 -9.53 -9.02 15.39
N MET A 406 -10.18 -10.14 15.53
CA MET A 406 -11.25 -10.47 16.47
C MET A 406 -11.08 -11.92 16.90
N PRO A 407 -11.58 -12.33 18.06
CA PRO A 407 -12.34 -11.55 19.06
C PRO A 407 -11.45 -10.64 19.93
N LEU A 408 -12.09 -9.66 20.60
CA LEU A 408 -11.45 -8.82 21.62
C LEU A 408 -11.71 -9.33 23.04
N MET A 409 -12.79 -10.06 23.24
CA MET A 409 -13.17 -10.73 24.48
C MET A 409 -14.23 -11.80 24.18
N LEU A 410 -14.25 -12.87 24.98
CA LEU A 410 -15.21 -13.98 24.85
C LEU A 410 -15.88 -14.26 26.20
N TRP A 411 -15.64 -15.41 26.83
CA TRP A 411 -16.26 -15.84 28.09
C TRP A 411 -15.23 -16.09 29.21
N GLU A 412 -14.11 -15.41 29.16
CA GLU A 412 -13.15 -15.34 30.27
C GLU A 412 -13.78 -14.70 31.52
N ASP A 413 -13.22 -15.01 32.67
CA ASP A 413 -13.81 -14.60 33.96
C ASP A 413 -14.01 -13.08 34.06
N ALA A 414 -13.06 -12.28 33.60
CA ALA A 414 -13.16 -10.81 33.60
C ALA A 414 -14.36 -10.29 32.79
N PHE A 415 -14.67 -10.91 31.64
CA PHE A 415 -15.86 -10.60 30.86
C PHE A 415 -17.13 -11.06 31.56
N CYS A 416 -17.16 -12.34 32.06
CA CYS A 416 -18.31 -12.90 32.75
C CYS A 416 -18.67 -12.12 34.03
N GLU A 417 -17.68 -11.67 34.78
CA GLU A 417 -17.89 -10.81 35.96
C GLU A 417 -18.49 -9.45 35.58
N SER A 418 -17.97 -8.82 34.52
CA SER A 418 -18.52 -7.56 33.99
C SER A 418 -19.97 -7.73 33.53
N PHE A 419 -20.27 -8.81 32.83
CA PHE A 419 -21.63 -9.15 32.40
C PHE A 419 -22.57 -9.38 33.60
N LYS A 420 -22.13 -10.17 34.58
CA LYS A 420 -22.89 -10.44 35.80
C LYS A 420 -23.19 -9.17 36.60
N LYS A 421 -22.21 -8.27 36.69
CA LYS A 421 -22.38 -6.98 37.35
C LYS A 421 -23.42 -6.10 36.65
N MET A 422 -23.44 -6.09 35.33
CA MET A 422 -24.36 -5.27 34.54
C MET A 422 -25.77 -5.84 34.44
N HIS A 423 -25.90 -7.16 34.35
CA HIS A 423 -27.17 -7.81 33.95
C HIS A 423 -27.72 -8.77 34.98
N HIS A 424 -27.03 -8.97 36.11
CA HIS A 424 -27.41 -9.92 37.17
C HIS A 424 -27.69 -11.35 36.66
N ALA A 425 -26.93 -11.76 35.62
CA ALA A 425 -27.07 -13.07 34.97
C ALA A 425 -25.68 -13.66 34.67
N ASP A 426 -25.61 -14.94 34.38
CA ASP A 426 -24.39 -15.61 33.94
C ASP A 426 -24.25 -15.53 32.41
N ALA A 427 -23.17 -14.96 31.92
CA ALA A 427 -22.89 -14.82 30.48
C ALA A 427 -22.84 -16.16 29.75
N LYS A 428 -22.40 -17.23 30.41
CA LYS A 428 -22.28 -18.57 29.80
C LYS A 428 -23.61 -19.25 29.56
N THR A 429 -24.69 -18.77 30.19
CA THR A 429 -26.05 -19.37 30.09
C THR A 429 -26.94 -18.71 29.03
N VAL A 430 -26.51 -17.59 28.45
CA VAL A 430 -27.26 -16.86 27.43
C VAL A 430 -26.78 -17.20 26.02
N ASP A 431 -27.58 -16.89 25.01
CA ASP A 431 -27.17 -17.03 23.60
C ASP A 431 -25.97 -16.13 23.28
N ASP A 432 -25.11 -16.56 22.35
CA ASP A 432 -23.91 -15.81 21.92
C ASP A 432 -24.25 -14.47 21.27
N GLU A 433 -25.45 -14.37 20.71
CA GLU A 433 -26.00 -13.18 20.07
C GLU A 433 -26.96 -12.41 21.00
N ASP A 434 -27.01 -12.74 22.29
CA ASP A 434 -27.82 -12.00 23.24
C ASP A 434 -27.39 -10.53 23.26
N PRO A 435 -28.29 -9.55 23.11
CA PRO A 435 -27.94 -8.12 23.09
C PRO A 435 -27.17 -7.65 24.33
N ARG A 436 -27.33 -8.33 25.49
CA ARG A 436 -26.59 -8.03 26.70
C ARG A 436 -25.10 -8.36 26.58
N ILE A 437 -24.74 -9.42 25.82
CA ILE A 437 -23.34 -9.74 25.48
C ILE A 437 -22.73 -8.58 24.70
N HIS A 438 -23.44 -8.11 23.67
CA HIS A 438 -22.99 -6.98 22.85
C HIS A 438 -22.87 -5.68 23.66
N ALA A 439 -23.84 -5.41 24.54
CA ALA A 439 -23.83 -4.23 25.42
C ALA A 439 -22.64 -4.25 26.40
N THR A 440 -22.32 -5.42 26.97
CA THR A 440 -21.16 -5.57 27.86
C THR A 440 -19.84 -5.35 27.11
N ARG A 441 -19.70 -5.94 25.92
CA ARG A 441 -18.53 -5.68 25.04
C ARG A 441 -18.40 -4.20 24.72
N ALA A 442 -19.51 -3.55 24.35
CA ALA A 442 -19.54 -2.12 24.02
C ALA A 442 -19.14 -1.24 25.21
N ALA A 443 -19.57 -1.57 26.42
CA ALA A 443 -19.17 -0.84 27.64
C ALA A 443 -17.67 -0.93 27.89
N ILE A 444 -17.10 -2.15 27.86
CA ILE A 444 -15.66 -2.39 28.06
C ILE A 444 -14.82 -1.65 26.99
N MET A 445 -15.24 -1.73 25.73
CA MET A 445 -14.51 -1.06 24.65
C MET A 445 -14.67 0.45 24.70
N THR A 446 -15.79 0.97 25.21
CA THR A 446 -15.97 2.40 25.42
C THR A 446 -15.03 2.92 26.52
N ASP A 447 -14.89 2.18 27.62
CA ASP A 447 -13.92 2.51 28.67
C ASP A 447 -12.49 2.55 28.09
N PHE A 448 -12.12 1.56 27.28
CA PHE A 448 -10.82 1.56 26.62
C PHE A 448 -10.62 2.78 25.70
N MET A 449 -11.62 3.16 24.92
CA MET A 449 -11.54 4.36 24.07
C MET A 449 -11.38 5.64 24.88
N LEU A 450 -12.02 5.71 26.06
CA LEU A 450 -11.85 6.82 27.01
C LEU A 450 -10.45 6.84 27.63
N GLU A 451 -9.90 5.67 27.98
CA GLU A 451 -8.51 5.53 28.45
C GLU A 451 -7.50 6.03 27.40
N VAL A 452 -7.70 5.64 26.12
CA VAL A 452 -6.87 6.14 25.01
C VAL A 452 -7.01 7.65 24.85
N ARG A 453 -8.23 8.20 24.89
CA ARG A 453 -8.45 9.65 24.79
C ARG A 453 -7.74 10.41 25.90
N ALA A 454 -7.84 9.91 27.13
CA ALA A 454 -7.17 10.52 28.30
C ALA A 454 -5.63 10.57 28.12
N LEU A 455 -5.01 9.47 27.65
CA LEU A 455 -3.58 9.46 27.30
C LEU A 455 -3.23 10.55 26.29
N LEU A 456 -4.03 10.66 25.22
CA LEU A 456 -3.77 11.60 24.13
C LEU A 456 -3.89 13.06 24.60
N ASP A 457 -4.90 13.38 25.42
CA ASP A 457 -5.12 14.72 25.95
C ASP A 457 -4.03 15.11 26.96
N GLU A 458 -3.62 14.20 27.83
CA GLU A 458 -2.49 14.38 28.74
C GLU A 458 -1.20 14.64 27.97
N THR A 459 -0.93 13.83 26.93
CA THR A 459 0.28 13.95 26.11
C THR A 459 0.29 15.25 25.32
N ALA A 460 -0.84 15.63 24.70
CA ALA A 460 -0.96 16.88 23.97
C ALA A 460 -0.66 18.08 24.89
N LYS A 461 -1.21 18.07 26.10
CA LYS A 461 -0.94 19.10 27.12
C LYS A 461 0.54 19.16 27.51
N LYS A 462 1.17 18.01 27.78
CA LYS A 462 2.60 17.93 28.11
C LYS A 462 3.51 18.45 26.98
N GLN A 463 3.12 18.22 25.73
CA GLN A 463 3.87 18.65 24.54
C GLN A 463 3.52 20.07 24.09
N GLY A 464 2.58 20.77 24.74
CA GLY A 464 2.14 22.12 24.38
C GLY A 464 1.46 22.18 23.00
N ARG A 465 0.80 21.09 22.57
CA ARG A 465 0.09 21.06 21.28
C ARG A 465 -1.17 21.93 21.33
N THR A 466 -1.37 22.69 20.26
CA THR A 466 -2.62 23.47 20.06
C THR A 466 -3.74 22.60 19.48
N GLU A 467 -3.38 21.61 18.67
CA GLU A 467 -4.31 20.66 18.08
C GLU A 467 -4.32 19.34 18.87
N ARG A 468 -5.52 18.80 19.09
CA ARG A 468 -5.65 17.50 19.72
C ARG A 468 -5.13 16.37 18.81
N TYR A 469 -4.66 15.29 19.39
CA TYR A 469 -4.40 14.06 18.67
C TYR A 469 -5.70 13.46 18.14
N LYS A 470 -5.70 13.00 16.88
CA LYS A 470 -6.85 12.30 16.27
C LYS A 470 -6.90 10.84 16.70
N ILE A 471 -8.11 10.28 16.72
CA ILE A 471 -8.33 8.84 16.86
C ILE A 471 -8.97 8.33 15.57
N SER A 472 -8.34 7.31 14.97
CA SER A 472 -8.69 6.72 13.69
C SER A 472 -9.07 5.25 13.82
N LEU A 473 -10.15 4.81 13.16
CA LEU A 473 -10.63 3.44 13.27
C LEU A 473 -10.82 2.77 11.90
N GLY A 474 -10.20 1.60 11.73
CA GLY A 474 -10.57 0.64 10.71
C GLY A 474 -11.72 -0.23 11.22
N THR A 475 -12.89 -0.19 10.58
CA THR A 475 -14.12 -0.82 11.07
C THR A 475 -14.70 -1.82 10.06
N PHE A 476 -15.71 -2.58 10.47
CA PHE A 476 -16.40 -3.51 9.58
C PHE A 476 -17.35 -2.78 8.63
N ALA A 477 -17.73 -3.47 7.54
CA ALA A 477 -18.57 -2.90 6.49
C ALA A 477 -20.00 -2.58 6.94
N LYS A 478 -20.51 -3.24 7.99
CA LYS A 478 -21.91 -3.18 8.40
C LYS A 478 -22.09 -3.04 9.92
N GLU A 479 -23.19 -2.42 10.30
CA GLU A 479 -23.56 -2.19 11.70
C GLU A 479 -23.59 -3.47 12.55
N PRO A 480 -24.24 -4.58 12.13
CA PRO A 480 -24.30 -5.79 12.98
C PRO A 480 -22.93 -6.36 13.34
N ASP A 481 -21.96 -6.28 12.43
CA ASP A 481 -20.61 -6.76 12.71
C ASP A 481 -19.87 -5.85 13.70
N ASN A 482 -20.05 -4.53 13.61
CA ASN A 482 -19.51 -3.58 14.59
C ASN A 482 -20.13 -3.80 15.98
N VAL A 483 -21.45 -3.90 16.06
CA VAL A 483 -22.19 -4.11 17.33
C VAL A 483 -21.79 -5.42 17.98
N ARG A 484 -21.72 -6.51 17.23
CA ARG A 484 -21.34 -7.84 17.72
C ARG A 484 -20.01 -7.83 18.49
N TRP A 485 -19.05 -7.05 18.02
CA TRP A 485 -17.71 -6.98 18.60
C TRP A 485 -17.52 -5.82 19.58
N GLY A 486 -18.61 -5.14 19.93
CA GLY A 486 -18.58 -4.06 20.92
C GLY A 486 -18.07 -2.73 20.39
N LEU A 487 -18.06 -2.52 19.06
CA LEU A 487 -17.70 -1.24 18.47
C LEU A 487 -18.92 -0.31 18.46
N ASP A 488 -19.15 0.41 19.57
CA ASP A 488 -20.26 1.34 19.74
C ASP A 488 -19.97 2.68 19.04
N LEU A 489 -19.88 2.61 17.70
CA LEU A 489 -19.50 3.75 16.88
C LEU A 489 -20.40 4.97 17.08
N PRO A 490 -21.76 4.85 17.16
CA PRO A 490 -22.61 6.01 17.39
C PRO A 490 -22.27 6.76 18.69
N ASN A 491 -22.08 6.04 19.79
CA ASN A 491 -21.73 6.63 21.08
C ASN A 491 -20.33 7.27 21.06
N TRP A 492 -19.34 6.58 20.45
CA TRP A 492 -17.99 7.11 20.36
C TRP A 492 -17.92 8.39 19.53
N ILE A 493 -18.69 8.45 18.43
CA ILE A 493 -18.79 9.62 17.56
C ILE A 493 -19.44 10.79 18.33
N GLN A 494 -20.57 10.55 19.04
CA GLN A 494 -21.23 11.56 19.84
C GLN A 494 -20.33 12.12 20.96
N LYS A 495 -19.52 11.27 21.57
CA LYS A 495 -18.53 11.67 22.59
C LYS A 495 -17.29 12.34 21.97
N GLY A 496 -17.18 12.45 20.66
CA GLY A 496 -16.01 13.01 19.98
C GLY A 496 -14.74 12.17 20.15
N LEU A 497 -14.89 10.85 20.36
CA LEU A 497 -13.75 9.93 20.54
C LEU A 497 -13.16 9.47 19.20
N VAL A 498 -13.84 9.71 18.07
CA VAL A 498 -13.42 9.22 16.76
C VAL A 498 -13.41 10.35 15.75
N ASP A 499 -12.30 10.52 15.06
CA ASP A 499 -12.11 11.56 14.03
C ASP A 499 -12.24 10.99 12.61
N ASP A 500 -11.63 9.83 12.33
CA ASP A 500 -11.63 9.21 11.01
C ASP A 500 -12.03 7.73 11.09
N ILE A 501 -12.89 7.29 10.18
CA ILE A 501 -13.30 5.89 10.06
C ILE A 501 -13.00 5.39 8.64
N ALA A 502 -12.13 4.40 8.50
CA ALA A 502 -12.00 3.63 7.27
C ALA A 502 -12.82 2.36 7.39
N THR A 503 -13.95 2.30 6.70
CA THR A 503 -14.81 1.13 6.74
C THR A 503 -14.49 0.17 5.60
N THR A 504 -14.47 -1.14 5.89
CA THR A 504 -14.03 -2.15 4.94
C THR A 504 -14.85 -3.42 4.98
N TRP A 505 -15.05 -4.01 3.79
CA TRP A 505 -15.52 -5.39 3.63
C TRP A 505 -14.41 -6.43 3.86
N PHE A 506 -13.16 -6.00 3.92
CA PHE A 506 -11.99 -6.88 4.11
C PHE A 506 -11.75 -7.10 5.59
N ALA A 507 -12.00 -8.32 6.05
CA ALA A 507 -11.62 -8.82 7.37
C ALA A 507 -10.56 -9.91 7.22
N TYR A 508 -9.68 -10.04 8.20
CA TYR A 508 -8.61 -11.07 8.18
C TYR A 508 -9.19 -12.49 8.13
N HIS A 509 -10.31 -12.69 8.78
CA HIS A 509 -11.05 -13.94 8.75
C HIS A 509 -12.51 -13.65 8.35
N THR A 510 -12.93 -14.13 7.20
CA THR A 510 -14.31 -14.02 6.70
C THR A 510 -15.34 -14.66 7.64
N SER A 511 -14.90 -15.57 8.53
CA SER A 511 -15.73 -16.19 9.57
C SER A 511 -16.20 -15.22 10.65
N PHE A 512 -15.58 -14.05 10.78
CA PHE A 512 -15.96 -13.06 11.79
C PHE A 512 -17.00 -12.04 11.30
N THR A 513 -17.31 -12.03 10.00
CA THR A 513 -18.38 -11.20 9.45
C THR A 513 -19.55 -12.08 9.06
N LYS A 514 -20.72 -11.85 9.68
CA LYS A 514 -21.96 -12.57 9.32
C LYS A 514 -22.54 -12.12 7.98
N THR A 515 -22.13 -10.97 7.50
CA THR A 515 -22.69 -10.32 6.31
C THR A 515 -21.59 -9.92 5.32
N PRO A 516 -20.98 -10.88 4.61
CA PRO A 516 -20.02 -10.54 3.56
C PRO A 516 -20.69 -9.69 2.48
N GLY A 517 -19.97 -8.75 1.92
CA GLY A 517 -20.45 -7.93 0.81
C GLY A 517 -20.18 -6.44 0.94
N GLN A 518 -21.04 -5.64 0.34
CA GLN A 518 -20.84 -4.19 0.20
C GLN A 518 -20.86 -3.46 1.55
N ILE A 519 -20.12 -2.34 1.60
CA ILE A 519 -20.13 -1.42 2.74
C ILE A 519 -21.50 -0.76 2.83
N ASP A 520 -22.10 -0.74 4.02
CA ASP A 520 -23.34 -0.02 4.33
C ASP A 520 -23.03 1.46 4.58
N MET A 521 -22.89 2.22 3.50
CA MET A 521 -22.60 3.65 3.59
C MET A 521 -23.77 4.46 4.16
N ASP A 522 -25.01 3.99 4.06
CA ASP A 522 -26.17 4.69 4.63
C ASP A 522 -26.12 4.67 6.16
N TYR A 523 -25.71 3.53 6.75
CA TYR A 523 -25.41 3.46 8.18
C TYR A 523 -24.34 4.48 8.58
N TYR A 524 -23.18 4.47 7.90
CA TYR A 524 -22.06 5.36 8.24
C TYR A 524 -22.42 6.83 8.09
N ARG A 525 -23.09 7.22 7.00
CA ARG A 525 -23.55 8.60 6.79
C ARG A 525 -24.56 9.04 7.85
N ARG A 526 -25.45 8.13 8.28
CA ARG A 526 -26.44 8.41 9.32
C ARG A 526 -25.77 8.70 10.67
N ILE A 527 -24.83 7.88 11.11
CA ILE A 527 -24.19 8.05 12.43
C ILE A 527 -23.19 9.20 12.48
N THR A 528 -22.66 9.66 11.34
CA THR A 528 -21.72 10.78 11.28
C THR A 528 -22.37 12.12 10.92
N LYS A 529 -23.66 12.12 10.60
CA LYS A 529 -24.37 13.35 10.21
C LYS A 529 -24.33 14.41 11.30
N GLY A 530 -23.83 15.61 10.97
CA GLY A 530 -23.73 16.73 11.90
C GLY A 530 -22.56 16.65 12.89
N THR A 531 -21.63 15.71 12.67
CA THR A 531 -20.42 15.55 13.49
C THR A 531 -19.16 15.90 12.70
N ASN A 532 -18.01 15.93 13.36
CA ASN A 532 -16.70 16.16 12.71
C ASN A 532 -16.06 14.86 12.22
N THR A 533 -16.62 13.70 12.54
CA THR A 533 -16.10 12.40 12.15
C THR A 533 -16.24 12.19 10.64
N LYS A 534 -15.17 11.78 9.97
CA LYS A 534 -15.13 11.55 8.53
C LYS A 534 -15.07 10.06 8.22
N VAL A 535 -15.75 9.65 7.14
CA VAL A 535 -15.78 8.25 6.69
C VAL A 535 -15.07 8.12 5.36
N TYR A 536 -14.24 7.07 5.25
CA TYR A 536 -13.41 6.75 4.10
C TYR A 536 -13.65 5.28 3.70
N PRO A 537 -14.62 5.00 2.84
CA PRO A 537 -14.89 3.63 2.41
C PRO A 537 -13.68 3.05 1.67
N MET A 538 -13.36 1.80 1.96
CA MET A 538 -12.24 1.11 1.31
C MET A 538 -12.60 0.73 -0.12
N VAL A 539 -11.79 1.18 -1.07
CA VAL A 539 -12.00 0.89 -2.49
C VAL A 539 -11.17 -0.28 -2.98
N ILE A 540 -10.02 -0.52 -2.38
CA ILE A 540 -9.14 -1.62 -2.72
C ILE A 540 -8.42 -2.15 -1.48
N ALA A 541 -8.32 -3.49 -1.40
CA ALA A 541 -7.43 -4.20 -0.52
C ALA A 541 -6.66 -5.22 -1.35
N TRP A 542 -5.32 -5.09 -1.38
CA TRP A 542 -4.45 -5.95 -2.17
C TRP A 542 -4.77 -5.99 -3.68
N LYS A 543 -4.31 -7.01 -4.38
CA LYS A 543 -4.25 -7.27 -5.81
C LYS A 543 -5.58 -7.22 -6.59
N THR A 544 -6.67 -6.85 -5.98
CA THR A 544 -8.00 -6.97 -6.59
C THR A 544 -8.50 -5.62 -7.08
N GLY A 545 -8.46 -5.42 -8.36
CA GLY A 545 -9.14 -4.32 -9.00
C GLY A 545 -8.41 -3.87 -10.25
N LYS A 546 -9.14 -3.85 -11.33
CA LYS A 546 -8.67 -3.16 -12.54
C LYS A 546 -8.69 -1.67 -12.28
N PRO A 547 -7.73 -0.88 -12.78
CA PRO A 547 -7.71 0.56 -12.60
C PRO A 547 -9.04 1.23 -12.91
N LYS A 548 -9.74 0.80 -13.97
CA LYS A 548 -11.07 1.31 -14.34
C LYS A 548 -12.14 1.01 -13.29
N GLU A 549 -12.18 -0.20 -12.73
CA GLU A 549 -13.13 -0.59 -11.68
C GLU A 549 -12.85 0.19 -10.39
N LEU A 550 -11.57 0.42 -10.08
CA LEU A 550 -11.16 1.25 -8.95
C LEU A 550 -11.68 2.69 -9.11
N CYS A 551 -11.50 3.29 -10.30
CA CYS A 551 -12.02 4.62 -10.59
C CYS A 551 -13.55 4.68 -10.46
N GLN A 552 -14.28 3.68 -10.98
CA GLN A 552 -15.75 3.60 -10.87
C GLN A 552 -16.20 3.56 -9.41
N LYS A 553 -15.55 2.72 -8.61
CA LYS A 553 -15.89 2.55 -7.19
C LYS A 553 -15.58 3.81 -6.38
N ALA A 554 -14.39 4.38 -6.55
CA ALA A 554 -14.00 5.61 -5.86
C ALA A 554 -14.88 6.79 -6.24
N ALA A 555 -15.16 7.00 -7.54
CA ALA A 555 -16.06 8.03 -8.02
C ALA A 555 -17.46 7.90 -7.42
N GLY A 556 -17.98 6.67 -7.30
CA GLY A 556 -19.29 6.40 -6.71
C GLY A 556 -19.41 6.91 -5.27
N TYR A 557 -18.35 6.80 -4.47
CA TYR A 557 -18.33 7.34 -3.11
C TYR A 557 -18.25 8.88 -3.12
N LEU A 558 -17.33 9.47 -3.88
CA LEU A 558 -17.15 10.92 -3.93
C LEU A 558 -18.37 11.67 -4.49
N VAL A 559 -19.11 11.07 -5.42
CA VAL A 559 -20.37 11.63 -5.95
C VAL A 559 -21.41 11.79 -4.85
N ASN A 560 -21.42 10.90 -3.86
CA ASN A 560 -22.34 10.94 -2.72
C ASN A 560 -21.85 11.83 -1.57
N GLY A 561 -20.75 12.57 -1.75
CA GLY A 561 -20.25 13.53 -0.77
C GLY A 561 -19.40 12.93 0.36
N ASP A 562 -18.91 11.70 0.19
CA ASP A 562 -17.99 11.09 1.16
C ASP A 562 -16.65 11.85 1.18
N ALA A 563 -15.99 11.90 2.34
CA ALA A 563 -14.81 12.75 2.58
C ALA A 563 -13.59 12.37 1.72
N GLY A 564 -13.51 11.13 1.31
CA GLY A 564 -12.44 10.52 0.54
C GLY A 564 -12.63 9.01 0.52
N VAL A 565 -11.60 8.30 0.11
CA VAL A 565 -11.59 6.83 0.11
C VAL A 565 -10.36 6.30 0.85
N SER A 566 -10.38 5.02 1.21
CA SER A 566 -9.21 4.35 1.79
C SER A 566 -8.72 3.21 0.91
N ILE A 567 -7.41 2.98 0.96
CA ILE A 567 -6.73 1.88 0.30
C ILE A 567 -5.87 1.12 1.30
N TRP A 568 -5.79 -0.20 1.14
CA TRP A 568 -4.97 -1.06 1.96
C TRP A 568 -3.71 -1.48 1.22
N ASP A 569 -2.55 -1.36 1.85
CA ASP A 569 -1.23 -1.74 1.35
C ASP A 569 -0.90 -1.14 -0.04
N PRO A 570 -0.83 0.19 -0.18
CA PRO A 570 -0.56 0.84 -1.46
C PRO A 570 0.82 0.48 -2.02
N GLN A 571 1.77 0.06 -1.18
CA GLN A 571 3.09 -0.41 -1.61
C GLN A 571 2.99 -1.62 -2.57
N VAL A 572 1.97 -2.45 -2.42
CA VAL A 572 1.71 -3.59 -3.33
C VAL A 572 1.34 -3.12 -4.73
N MET A 573 0.91 -1.87 -4.87
CA MET A 573 0.50 -1.28 -6.15
C MET A 573 1.67 -0.62 -6.89
N LYS A 574 2.78 -0.34 -6.22
CA LYS A 574 3.96 0.38 -6.75
C LYS A 574 4.78 -0.36 -7.81
N GLY A 575 4.42 -1.55 -8.19
CA GLY A 575 5.20 -2.32 -9.15
C GLY A 575 5.49 -3.73 -8.65
N TRP A 576 4.56 -4.29 -7.87
CA TRP A 576 4.57 -5.72 -7.65
C TRP A 576 4.33 -6.41 -8.98
N PRO A 577 5.15 -7.42 -9.27
CA PRO A 577 4.96 -8.22 -10.47
C PRO A 577 3.55 -8.83 -10.43
N GLY A 578 2.74 -8.55 -11.43
CA GLY A 578 1.41 -9.11 -11.60
C GLY A 578 0.23 -8.12 -11.50
N GLY A 579 0.49 -6.82 -11.38
CA GLY A 579 -0.54 -5.78 -11.56
C GLY A 579 -1.04 -5.74 -13.02
N GLU A 580 -2.32 -5.43 -13.22
CA GLU A 580 -2.89 -5.25 -14.56
C GLU A 580 -2.30 -4.04 -15.30
N PRO A 581 -2.44 -3.98 -16.66
CA PRO A 581 -2.00 -2.83 -17.44
C PRO A 581 -2.71 -1.56 -16.97
N GLY A 582 -1.94 -0.55 -16.72
CA GLY A 582 -2.38 0.72 -16.18
C GLY A 582 -1.51 1.11 -15.00
N ASN A 583 -1.21 2.38 -14.89
CA ASN A 583 -0.42 2.86 -13.77
C ASN A 583 -1.34 3.09 -12.57
N VAL A 584 -1.33 2.17 -11.62
CA VAL A 584 -2.11 2.34 -10.39
C VAL A 584 -1.72 3.61 -9.64
N PHE A 585 -0.46 4.05 -9.76
CA PHE A 585 -0.02 5.33 -9.21
C PHE A 585 -0.74 6.53 -9.80
N ASP A 586 -1.09 6.51 -11.09
CA ASP A 586 -1.91 7.58 -11.69
C ASP A 586 -3.29 7.62 -11.02
N VAL A 587 -3.87 6.45 -10.71
CA VAL A 587 -5.14 6.37 -9.97
C VAL A 587 -4.98 6.90 -8.54
N LEU A 588 -3.91 6.54 -7.85
CA LEU A 588 -3.61 7.07 -6.50
C LEU A 588 -3.47 8.60 -6.51
N GLY A 589 -2.94 9.15 -7.61
CA GLY A 589 -2.84 10.58 -7.84
C GLY A 589 -4.17 11.30 -8.03
N LYS A 590 -5.27 10.57 -8.24
CA LYS A 590 -6.59 11.13 -8.55
C LYS A 590 -7.71 10.60 -7.65
N LEU A 591 -7.38 9.88 -6.60
CA LEU A 591 -8.37 9.27 -5.68
C LEU A 591 -9.27 10.29 -4.96
N GLY A 592 -8.86 11.54 -4.87
CA GLY A 592 -9.68 12.63 -4.33
C GLY A 592 -10.38 13.47 -5.41
N SER A 593 -10.07 13.29 -6.69
CA SER A 593 -10.61 14.05 -7.81
C SER A 593 -11.80 13.33 -8.45
N LYS A 594 -13.01 13.69 -8.05
CA LYS A 594 -14.26 13.12 -8.58
C LYS A 594 -14.32 13.16 -10.11
N ASP A 595 -13.97 14.29 -10.71
CA ASP A 595 -14.13 14.50 -12.15
C ASP A 595 -13.12 13.67 -12.96
N ASP A 596 -11.88 13.57 -12.49
CA ASP A 596 -10.88 12.71 -13.10
C ASP A 596 -11.27 11.23 -13.00
N LEU A 597 -11.74 10.79 -11.84
CA LEU A 597 -12.19 9.42 -11.64
C LEU A 597 -13.39 9.06 -12.52
N LEU A 598 -14.37 9.97 -12.66
CA LEU A 598 -15.51 9.78 -13.57
C LEU A 598 -15.08 9.72 -15.03
N ARG A 599 -14.12 10.56 -15.43
CA ARG A 599 -13.53 10.52 -16.77
C ARG A 599 -12.86 9.19 -17.02
N TRP A 600 -11.95 8.74 -16.13
CA TRP A 600 -11.22 7.49 -16.28
C TRP A 600 -12.09 6.23 -16.15
N ALA A 601 -13.17 6.30 -15.40
CA ALA A 601 -14.18 5.25 -15.37
C ALA A 601 -14.82 5.01 -16.76
N LYS A 602 -14.91 6.04 -17.60
CA LYS A 602 -15.43 5.96 -18.97
C LYS A 602 -14.33 5.60 -19.98
N THR A 603 -13.24 6.35 -19.98
CA THR A 603 -12.19 6.31 -21.01
C THR A 603 -11.09 5.28 -20.73
N GLY A 604 -11.00 4.75 -19.50
CA GLY A 604 -9.85 4.02 -18.98
C GLY A 604 -8.79 4.96 -18.41
N THR A 605 -7.91 4.39 -17.58
CA THR A 605 -6.75 5.11 -17.06
C THR A 605 -5.69 5.27 -18.15
N PRO A 606 -4.83 6.29 -18.03
CA PRO A 606 -3.69 6.44 -18.92
C PRO A 606 -2.81 5.17 -18.90
N THR A 607 -2.34 4.78 -20.06
CA THR A 607 -1.38 3.69 -20.20
C THR A 607 0.02 4.26 -20.42
N PRO A 608 1.05 3.69 -19.80
CA PRO A 608 2.43 4.06 -20.09
C PRO A 608 2.76 3.95 -21.57
N LEU A 609 3.67 4.79 -22.04
CA LEU A 609 4.20 4.65 -23.40
C LEU A 609 4.95 3.33 -23.50
N THR A 610 4.60 2.53 -24.49
CA THR A 610 5.30 1.29 -24.83
C THR A 610 5.83 1.34 -26.26
N ILE A 611 7.07 0.89 -26.45
CA ILE A 611 7.74 0.84 -27.76
C ILE A 611 8.09 -0.62 -28.04
N PRO A 612 7.56 -1.23 -29.11
CA PRO A 612 7.87 -2.62 -29.46
C PRO A 612 9.36 -2.82 -29.74
N LEU A 613 9.96 -3.82 -29.09
CA LEU A 613 11.32 -4.26 -29.39
C LEU A 613 11.33 -5.15 -30.65
N THR A 614 12.25 -4.88 -31.58
CA THR A 614 12.52 -5.76 -32.72
C THR A 614 13.71 -6.68 -32.47
N ARG A 615 14.66 -6.22 -31.66
CA ARG A 615 15.84 -6.99 -31.24
C ARG A 615 16.28 -6.61 -29.84
N LEU A 616 16.73 -7.58 -29.05
CA LEU A 616 17.42 -7.39 -27.78
C LEU A 616 18.54 -8.44 -27.65
N ASP A 617 19.79 -7.99 -27.48
CA ASP A 617 20.99 -8.83 -27.56
C ASP A 617 21.05 -9.57 -28.92
N GLU A 618 21.27 -10.87 -28.91
CA GLU A 618 21.29 -11.68 -30.12
C GLU A 618 19.90 -12.17 -30.55
N ASN A 619 18.86 -11.90 -29.77
CA ASN A 619 17.51 -12.39 -30.00
C ASN A 619 16.67 -11.43 -30.87
N TYR A 620 16.11 -11.97 -31.95
CA TYR A 620 15.14 -11.29 -32.80
C TYR A 620 13.73 -11.71 -32.40
N PHE A 621 12.95 -10.89 -31.78
CA PHE A 621 11.61 -11.23 -31.28
C PHE A 621 10.62 -11.57 -32.40
N SER A 622 10.81 -11.05 -33.62
CA SER A 622 10.02 -11.42 -34.79
C SER A 622 10.20 -12.88 -35.22
N ARG A 623 11.29 -13.55 -34.83
CA ARG A 623 11.61 -14.93 -35.19
C ARG A 623 11.27 -15.95 -34.12
N TRP A 624 11.24 -15.54 -32.86
CA TRP A 624 11.09 -16.44 -31.70
C TRP A 624 9.66 -16.58 -31.20
N PHE A 625 8.74 -15.71 -31.65
CA PHE A 625 7.33 -15.77 -31.25
C PHE A 625 6.35 -15.83 -32.43
N PRO A 626 6.63 -16.59 -33.52
CA PRO A 626 5.60 -16.87 -34.49
C PRO A 626 4.70 -17.95 -33.89
N ASN A 627 3.49 -17.59 -33.49
CA ASN A 627 2.39 -18.56 -33.30
C ASN A 627 2.63 -19.78 -32.40
N THR A 628 3.28 -19.67 -31.28
CA THR A 628 3.14 -20.71 -30.26
C THR A 628 1.81 -20.48 -29.54
N GLY A 629 0.78 -21.16 -29.98
CA GLY A 629 -0.48 -21.28 -29.31
C GLY A 629 -0.24 -21.98 -27.95
N PHE A 630 -0.18 -21.18 -26.88
CA PHE A 630 -0.40 -21.58 -25.52
C PHE A 630 -1.44 -20.64 -24.91
#